data_ad2d9c7b18d253177ec74fccd6484753
#
_entry.id   ad2d9c7b18d253177ec74fccd6484753
#
_cell.length_a   1.000
_cell.length_b   1.000
_cell.length_c   1.000
_cell.angle_alpha   90.00
_cell.angle_beta   90.00
_cell.angle_gamma   90.00
#
_symmetry.space_group_name_H-M   'P 1'
#
loop_
_entity.id
_entity.type
_entity.pdbx_description
1 polymer ?
#
loop_
_entity_poly.entity_id
_entity_poly.type
_entity_poly.pdbx_seq_one_letter_code
_entity_poly.pdbx_strand_id
1 'polypeptide(L)'
;MKRVFVTATNTDVGKTYACETILKYYAKKGVRVGYFKPCETGVIDSPLDGTKMLNLVKELNNDFTATINDVVPYQFKLPAAPYVAKGEQNIDFEFLKDKINYLETMCDFLVIEGAGGLMVPILEDLFMIDLIKIFEAKAILIAPSKLGCINDILLSQEALKRREIDFEWYINLFQDKESFDEVSKPFLENYFGKLNFLHELE
;
A
#
# COMPACT_ATOMS: atom_id res chain seq x y z
N MET A 1 3.86 -12.86 -10.50
CA MET A 1 3.31 -11.48 -10.44
C MET A 1 4.41 -10.60 -9.93
N LYS A 2 4.82 -9.60 -10.70
CA LYS A 2 6.03 -8.81 -10.42
C LYS A 2 5.81 -7.65 -9.44
N ARG A 3 4.61 -7.06 -9.46
CA ARG A 3 4.26 -5.84 -8.71
C ARG A 3 2.93 -6.00 -8.00
N VAL A 4 2.88 -5.57 -6.74
CA VAL A 4 1.62 -5.38 -6.01
C VAL A 4 1.55 -3.96 -5.48
N PHE A 5 0.37 -3.35 -5.54
CA PHE A 5 0.09 -2.04 -4.98
C PHE A 5 -0.75 -2.20 -3.71
N VAL A 6 -0.13 -1.99 -2.57
CA VAL A 6 -0.80 -2.04 -1.27
C VAL A 6 -1.49 -0.72 -1.01
N THR A 7 -2.81 -0.77 -0.97
CA THR A 7 -3.70 0.35 -0.65
C THR A 7 -4.56 0.02 0.56
N ALA A 8 -5.35 0.96 1.04
CA ALA A 8 -6.24 0.72 2.15
C ALA A 8 -7.56 1.49 1.99
N THR A 9 -8.55 1.10 2.77
CA THR A 9 -9.83 1.80 2.80
C THR A 9 -9.70 3.23 3.33
N ASN A 10 -8.68 3.51 4.18
CA ASN A 10 -8.41 4.83 4.77
C ASN A 10 -6.96 4.96 5.25
N THR A 11 -6.64 6.11 5.86
CA THR A 11 -5.37 6.33 6.59
C THR A 11 -5.40 5.52 7.91
N ASP A 12 -4.22 5.18 8.44
CA ASP A 12 -4.02 4.45 9.71
C ASP A 12 -4.70 3.07 9.81
N VAL A 13 -4.92 2.43 8.67
CA VAL A 13 -5.45 1.07 8.57
C VAL A 13 -4.34 0.00 8.67
N GLY A 14 -3.07 0.44 8.67
CA GLY A 14 -1.91 -0.44 8.77
C GLY A 14 -1.33 -0.88 7.43
N LYS A 15 -1.30 -0.01 6.41
CA LYS A 15 -0.65 -0.29 5.11
C LYS A 15 0.81 -0.70 5.27
N THR A 16 1.59 0.07 6.03
CA THR A 16 3.01 -0.19 6.25
C THR A 16 3.23 -1.55 6.94
N TYR A 17 2.38 -1.90 7.91
CA TYR A 17 2.40 -3.24 8.52
C TYR A 17 2.03 -4.33 7.50
N ALA A 18 1.06 -4.09 6.62
CA ALA A 18 0.72 -5.03 5.56
C ALA A 18 1.87 -5.21 4.57
N CYS A 19 2.55 -4.13 4.17
CA CYS A 19 3.76 -4.20 3.34
C CYS A 19 4.84 -5.04 4.01
N GLU A 20 5.11 -4.82 5.29
CA GLU A 20 6.06 -5.59 6.08
C GLU A 20 5.72 -7.10 6.09
N THR A 21 4.46 -7.44 6.38
CA THR A 21 3.97 -8.82 6.41
C THR A 21 4.11 -9.49 5.04
N ILE A 22 3.69 -8.82 3.96
CA ILE A 22 3.79 -9.32 2.59
C ILE A 22 5.25 -9.54 2.17
N LEU A 23 6.14 -8.60 2.48
CA LEU A 23 7.58 -8.73 2.18
C LEU A 23 8.20 -9.93 2.89
N LYS A 24 7.93 -10.09 4.18
CA LYS A 24 8.41 -11.23 4.97
C LYS A 24 7.87 -12.57 4.44
N TYR A 25 6.59 -12.61 4.08
CA TYR A 25 5.96 -13.81 3.51
C TYR A 25 6.63 -14.28 2.23
N TYR A 26 6.91 -13.36 1.29
CA TYR A 26 7.56 -13.73 0.04
C TYR A 26 9.05 -14.02 0.22
N ALA A 27 9.75 -13.30 1.09
CA ALA A 27 11.15 -13.57 1.41
C ALA A 27 11.35 -14.96 2.05
N LYS A 28 10.46 -15.38 2.97
CA LYS A 28 10.46 -16.76 3.53
C LYS A 28 10.33 -17.84 2.45
N LYS A 29 9.74 -17.51 1.28
CA LYS A 29 9.62 -18.40 0.12
C LYS A 29 10.81 -18.33 -0.85
N GLY A 30 11.87 -17.63 -0.48
CA GLY A 30 13.08 -17.47 -1.30
C GLY A 30 12.95 -16.47 -2.44
N VAL A 31 11.91 -15.61 -2.45
CA VAL A 31 11.71 -14.58 -3.47
C VAL A 31 12.50 -13.33 -3.07
N ARG A 32 13.28 -12.76 -4.00
CA ARG A 32 13.94 -11.47 -3.79
C ARG A 32 12.91 -10.37 -3.80
N VAL A 33 12.68 -9.75 -2.64
CA VAL A 33 11.66 -8.72 -2.45
C VAL A 33 12.23 -7.33 -2.60
N GLY A 34 11.39 -6.37 -3.02
CA GLY A 34 11.69 -4.94 -3.12
C GLY A 34 10.52 -4.11 -2.61
N TYR A 35 10.78 -2.83 -2.33
CA TYR A 35 9.78 -1.90 -1.85
C TYR A 35 9.89 -0.55 -2.55
N PHE A 36 8.73 0.07 -2.79
CA PHE A 36 8.61 1.39 -3.37
C PHE A 36 7.44 2.15 -2.75
N LYS A 37 7.62 3.42 -2.44
CA LYS A 37 6.57 4.33 -1.98
C LYS A 37 6.64 5.61 -2.83
N PRO A 38 5.72 5.81 -3.78
CA PRO A 38 5.79 6.91 -4.74
C PRO A 38 5.96 8.29 -4.10
N CYS A 39 5.26 8.49 -2.97
CA CYS A 39 5.38 9.69 -2.16
C CYS A 39 5.11 9.40 -0.68
N GLU A 40 5.75 10.17 0.18
CA GLU A 40 5.49 10.22 1.63
C GLU A 40 5.29 11.66 2.06
N THR A 41 4.26 11.90 2.89
CA THR A 41 3.90 13.22 3.40
C THR A 41 4.14 13.30 4.90
N GLY A 42 4.34 14.50 5.45
CA GLY A 42 4.71 14.68 6.84
C GLY A 42 6.19 14.40 7.13
N VAL A 43 7.04 14.47 6.09
CA VAL A 43 8.49 14.21 6.22
C VAL A 43 9.18 15.42 6.80
N ILE A 44 9.80 15.28 8.00
CA ILE A 44 10.58 16.34 8.64
C ILE A 44 12.06 16.18 8.28
N ASP A 45 12.69 15.12 8.77
CA ASP A 45 14.13 14.86 8.54
C ASP A 45 14.33 13.75 7.50
N SER A 46 13.53 12.68 7.60
CA SER A 46 13.56 11.54 6.69
C SER A 46 12.17 10.89 6.61
N PRO A 47 11.83 10.22 5.49
CA PRO A 47 10.56 9.51 5.37
C PRO A 47 10.56 8.28 6.29
N LEU A 48 9.70 8.29 7.31
CA LEU A 48 9.72 7.30 8.38
C LEU A 48 9.33 5.91 7.89
N ASP A 49 8.21 5.81 7.16
CA ASP A 49 7.75 4.54 6.61
C ASP A 49 8.75 4.00 5.58
N GLY A 50 9.18 4.87 4.65
CA GLY A 50 10.13 4.49 3.62
C GLY A 50 11.46 4.02 4.18
N THR A 51 11.99 4.69 5.21
CA THR A 51 13.25 4.32 5.87
C THR A 51 13.10 2.97 6.59
N LYS A 52 12.01 2.76 7.34
CA LYS A 52 11.70 1.50 7.99
C LYS A 52 11.69 0.35 6.98
N MET A 53 10.94 0.53 5.89
CA MET A 53 10.75 -0.51 4.88
C MET A 53 12.01 -0.77 4.05
N LEU A 54 12.80 0.27 3.74
CA LEU A 54 14.08 0.11 3.07
C LEU A 54 15.06 -0.75 3.89
N ASN A 55 15.14 -0.49 5.20
CA ASN A 55 15.99 -1.27 6.10
C ASN A 55 15.53 -2.74 6.14
N LEU A 56 14.23 -2.97 6.28
CA LEU A 56 13.67 -4.32 6.24
C LEU A 56 14.00 -5.05 4.93
N VAL A 57 13.79 -4.40 3.79
CA VAL A 57 14.08 -5.03 2.49
C VAL A 57 15.55 -5.37 2.35
N LYS A 58 16.48 -4.51 2.81
CA LYS A 58 17.92 -4.79 2.80
C LYS A 58 18.31 -5.99 3.70
N GLU A 59 17.58 -6.20 4.79
CA GLU A 59 17.74 -7.39 5.62
C GLU A 59 17.23 -8.68 4.93
N LEU A 60 16.13 -8.57 4.15
CA LEU A 60 15.49 -9.70 3.48
C LEU A 60 16.10 -10.01 2.11
N ASN A 61 16.76 -9.05 1.46
CA ASN A 61 17.32 -9.15 0.12
C ASN A 61 18.63 -8.36 0.03
N ASN A 62 19.75 -9.05 0.11
CA ASN A 62 21.09 -8.45 0.08
C ASN A 62 21.43 -7.77 -1.27
N ASP A 63 20.73 -8.12 -2.35
CA ASP A 63 20.93 -7.52 -3.68
C ASP A 63 20.23 -6.16 -3.79
N PHE A 64 19.36 -5.79 -2.82
CA PHE A 64 18.61 -4.54 -2.85
C PHE A 64 19.45 -3.38 -2.31
N THR A 65 20.23 -2.75 -3.19
CA THR A 65 21.20 -1.69 -2.88
C THR A 65 20.64 -0.27 -3.05
N ALA A 66 19.34 -0.13 -3.29
CA ALA A 66 18.66 1.14 -3.47
C ALA A 66 18.87 2.12 -2.30
N THR A 67 18.80 3.42 -2.61
CA THR A 67 18.81 4.51 -1.63
C THR A 67 17.40 4.91 -1.24
N ILE A 68 17.27 5.72 -0.19
CA ILE A 68 15.96 6.22 0.24
C ILE A 68 15.28 7.07 -0.85
N ASN A 69 16.04 7.82 -1.65
CA ASN A 69 15.51 8.61 -2.75
C ASN A 69 15.10 7.77 -3.97
N ASP A 70 15.56 6.53 -4.06
CA ASP A 70 15.07 5.59 -5.07
C ASP A 70 13.75 4.97 -4.62
N VAL A 71 13.61 4.71 -3.33
CA VAL A 71 12.44 4.04 -2.71
C VAL A 71 11.31 5.03 -2.43
N VAL A 72 11.64 6.28 -2.00
CA VAL A 72 10.67 7.36 -1.72
C VAL A 72 11.11 8.61 -2.48
N PRO A 73 10.85 8.71 -3.79
CA PRO A 73 11.34 9.82 -4.60
C PRO A 73 10.67 11.16 -4.31
N TYR A 74 9.40 11.16 -3.90
CA TYR A 74 8.69 12.37 -3.51
C TYR A 74 8.46 12.40 -1.99
N GLN A 75 9.08 13.37 -1.32
CA GLN A 75 9.04 13.55 0.13
C GLN A 75 8.51 14.95 0.43
N PHE A 76 7.30 15.03 1.02
CA PHE A 76 6.65 16.30 1.28
C PHE A 76 6.59 16.58 2.79
N LYS A 77 6.92 17.81 3.20
CA LYS A 77 6.92 18.22 4.61
C LYS A 77 5.52 18.29 5.23
N LEU A 78 4.54 18.75 4.44
CA LEU A 78 3.17 18.92 4.94
C LEU A 78 2.49 17.55 5.12
N PRO A 79 1.95 17.22 6.32
CA PRO A 79 1.17 15.99 6.55
C PRO A 79 -0.26 16.16 6.01
N ALA A 80 -0.40 16.10 4.69
CA ALA A 80 -1.67 16.27 3.97
C ALA A 80 -1.73 15.33 2.76
N ALA A 81 -2.88 15.29 2.07
CA ALA A 81 -2.95 14.58 0.79
C ALA A 81 -1.86 15.07 -0.17
N PRO A 82 -1.26 14.19 -0.98
CA PRO A 82 -0.17 14.56 -1.90
C PRO A 82 -0.49 15.78 -2.78
N TYR A 83 -1.74 15.91 -3.24
CA TYR A 83 -2.22 17.07 -3.99
C TYR A 83 -1.93 18.40 -3.28
N VAL A 84 -2.17 18.46 -1.97
CA VAL A 84 -1.91 19.65 -1.15
C VAL A 84 -0.45 19.73 -0.73
N ALA A 85 0.13 18.61 -0.31
CA ALA A 85 1.48 18.54 0.24
C ALA A 85 2.57 18.88 -0.79
N LYS A 86 2.34 18.58 -2.08
CA LYS A 86 3.28 18.87 -3.16
C LYS A 86 3.45 20.37 -3.44
N GLY A 87 2.48 21.22 -3.06
CA GLY A 87 2.48 22.63 -3.44
C GLY A 87 2.56 22.80 -4.97
N GLU A 88 3.54 23.59 -5.43
CA GLU A 88 3.79 23.82 -6.86
C GLU A 88 4.66 22.72 -7.53
N GLN A 89 5.20 21.79 -6.75
CA GLN A 89 6.04 20.72 -7.29
C GLN A 89 5.23 19.80 -8.21
N ASN A 90 5.74 19.52 -9.39
CA ASN A 90 5.15 18.54 -10.29
C ASN A 90 5.50 17.11 -9.85
N ILE A 91 4.54 16.20 -9.94
CA ILE A 91 4.75 14.75 -9.78
C ILE A 91 4.82 14.15 -11.18
N ASP A 92 5.99 13.69 -11.58
CA ASP A 92 6.25 13.07 -12.86
C ASP A 92 6.08 11.56 -12.77
N PHE A 93 5.08 11.03 -13.47
CA PHE A 93 4.76 9.59 -13.43
C PHE A 93 5.73 8.75 -14.28
N GLU A 94 6.34 9.32 -15.31
CA GLU A 94 7.38 8.59 -16.07
C GLU A 94 8.64 8.43 -15.21
N PHE A 95 9.02 9.49 -14.47
CA PHE A 95 10.10 9.38 -13.49
C PHE A 95 9.81 8.31 -12.41
N LEU A 96 8.55 8.20 -11.93
CA LEU A 96 8.16 7.15 -10.99
C LEU A 96 8.25 5.75 -11.62
N LYS A 97 7.85 5.59 -12.88
CA LYS A 97 8.00 4.32 -13.62
C LYS A 97 9.47 3.95 -13.81
N ASP A 98 10.33 4.92 -14.12
CA ASP A 98 11.77 4.69 -14.23
C ASP A 98 12.37 4.21 -12.91
N LYS A 99 11.93 4.78 -11.78
CA LYS A 99 12.31 4.29 -10.45
C LYS A 99 11.85 2.86 -10.20
N ILE A 100 10.60 2.52 -10.54
CA ILE A 100 10.08 1.15 -10.44
C ILE A 100 10.93 0.20 -11.29
N ASN A 101 11.21 0.54 -12.55
CA ASN A 101 12.01 -0.28 -13.45
C ASN A 101 13.44 -0.49 -12.90
N TYR A 102 14.04 0.56 -12.34
CA TYR A 102 15.35 0.46 -11.68
C TYR A 102 15.30 -0.50 -10.48
N LEU A 103 14.32 -0.37 -9.58
CA LEU A 103 14.18 -1.23 -8.40
C LEU A 103 13.94 -2.70 -8.78
N GLU A 104 13.21 -2.95 -9.88
CA GLU A 104 12.96 -4.30 -10.39
C GLU A 104 14.20 -5.00 -10.94
N THR A 105 15.30 -4.30 -11.17
CA THR A 105 16.60 -4.95 -11.48
C THR A 105 17.19 -5.70 -10.28
N MET A 106 16.75 -5.33 -9.06
CA MET A 106 17.28 -5.84 -7.80
C MET A 106 16.30 -6.78 -7.08
N CYS A 107 15.08 -6.98 -7.59
CA CYS A 107 14.08 -7.83 -6.96
C CYS A 107 13.22 -8.59 -7.98
N ASP A 108 12.57 -9.65 -7.54
CA ASP A 108 11.63 -10.44 -8.36
C ASP A 108 10.17 -10.09 -8.04
N PHE A 109 9.93 -9.48 -6.87
CA PHE A 109 8.63 -9.07 -6.38
C PHE A 109 8.70 -7.70 -5.71
N LEU A 110 8.04 -6.71 -6.29
CA LEU A 110 8.03 -5.34 -5.80
C LEU A 110 6.71 -5.02 -5.09
N VAL A 111 6.79 -4.59 -3.84
CA VAL A 111 5.67 -4.04 -3.07
C VAL A 111 5.66 -2.53 -3.21
N ILE A 112 4.59 -1.98 -3.76
CA ILE A 112 4.37 -0.54 -3.89
C ILE A 112 3.37 -0.12 -2.83
N GLU A 113 3.71 0.84 -1.97
CA GLU A 113 2.83 1.35 -0.93
C GLU A 113 2.18 2.66 -1.33
N GLY A 114 0.85 2.69 -1.33
CA GLY A 114 0.07 3.92 -1.52
C GLY A 114 0.04 4.81 -0.28
N ALA A 115 -0.30 6.08 -0.45
CA ALA A 115 -0.51 7.06 0.63
C ALA A 115 -2.00 7.27 0.91
N GLY A 116 -2.44 7.10 2.16
CA GLY A 116 -3.85 7.22 2.55
C GLY A 116 -4.74 6.13 1.95
N GLY A 117 -5.98 6.48 1.62
CA GLY A 117 -6.95 5.58 0.98
C GLY A 117 -7.00 5.72 -0.55
N LEU A 118 -7.85 4.92 -1.19
CA LEU A 118 -7.98 4.84 -2.66
C LEU A 118 -8.25 6.17 -3.35
N MET A 119 -9.11 7.00 -2.75
CA MET A 119 -9.55 8.27 -3.34
C MET A 119 -8.75 9.48 -2.83
N VAL A 120 -7.56 9.27 -2.27
CA VAL A 120 -6.66 10.36 -1.89
C VAL A 120 -6.12 11.02 -3.16
N PRO A 121 -6.30 12.36 -3.34
CA PRO A 121 -5.89 13.05 -4.55
C PRO A 121 -4.38 13.24 -4.62
N ILE A 122 -3.83 13.01 -5.80
CA ILE A 122 -2.42 13.26 -6.16
C ILE A 122 -2.32 14.49 -7.06
N LEU A 123 -3.20 14.57 -8.04
CA LEU A 123 -3.46 15.72 -8.90
C LEU A 123 -4.96 16.04 -8.86
N GLU A 124 -5.39 17.08 -9.58
CA GLU A 124 -6.80 17.52 -9.61
C GLU A 124 -7.76 16.39 -10.01
N ASP A 125 -7.42 15.63 -11.06
CA ASP A 125 -8.24 14.53 -11.59
C ASP A 125 -7.56 13.16 -11.48
N LEU A 126 -6.54 13.02 -10.63
CA LEU A 126 -5.79 11.78 -10.45
C LEU A 126 -5.67 11.42 -8.96
N PHE A 127 -6.09 10.21 -8.63
CA PHE A 127 -6.17 9.70 -7.28
C PHE A 127 -5.22 8.52 -7.06
N MET A 128 -5.02 8.16 -5.81
CA MET A 128 -4.14 7.04 -5.43
C MET A 128 -4.52 5.72 -6.14
N ILE A 129 -5.81 5.48 -6.36
CA ILE A 129 -6.31 4.30 -7.07
C ILE A 129 -5.82 4.22 -8.53
N ASP A 130 -5.60 5.36 -9.17
CA ASP A 130 -5.20 5.42 -10.58
C ASP A 130 -3.73 5.01 -10.77
N LEU A 131 -2.89 5.15 -9.71
CA LEU A 131 -1.52 4.66 -9.73
C LEU A 131 -1.42 3.14 -9.91
N ILE A 132 -2.44 2.38 -9.50
CA ILE A 132 -2.46 0.92 -9.66
C ILE A 132 -2.35 0.55 -11.14
N LYS A 133 -3.12 1.24 -12.00
CA LYS A 133 -3.06 1.05 -13.46
C LYS A 133 -1.82 1.68 -14.08
N ILE A 134 -1.44 2.88 -13.64
CA ILE A 134 -0.25 3.60 -14.13
C ILE A 134 1.02 2.75 -13.92
N PHE A 135 1.11 2.04 -12.79
CA PHE A 135 2.24 1.18 -12.46
C PHE A 135 2.02 -0.29 -12.85
N GLU A 136 0.93 -0.63 -13.52
CA GLU A 136 0.61 -1.98 -13.98
C GLU A 136 0.71 -3.02 -12.84
N ALA A 137 0.22 -2.66 -11.65
CA ALA A 137 0.29 -3.48 -10.46
C ALA A 137 -1.05 -4.16 -10.15
N LYS A 138 -1.02 -5.31 -9.47
CA LYS A 138 -2.22 -5.89 -8.85
C LYS A 138 -2.47 -5.23 -7.51
N ALA A 139 -3.73 -4.88 -7.22
CA ALA A 139 -4.07 -4.24 -5.96
C ALA A 139 -4.17 -5.24 -4.80
N ILE A 140 -3.68 -4.82 -3.63
CA ILE A 140 -3.96 -5.44 -2.33
C ILE A 140 -4.63 -4.37 -1.47
N LEU A 141 -5.93 -4.56 -1.18
CA LEU A 141 -6.71 -3.66 -0.36
C LEU A 141 -6.67 -4.10 1.11
N ILE A 142 -6.23 -3.23 1.99
CA ILE A 142 -6.23 -3.47 3.44
C ILE A 142 -7.42 -2.76 4.08
N ALA A 143 -8.17 -3.50 4.87
CA ALA A 143 -9.32 -3.02 5.61
C ALA A 143 -9.09 -3.13 7.13
N PRO A 144 -9.63 -2.20 7.95
CA PRO A 144 -9.59 -2.32 9.39
C PRO A 144 -10.67 -3.28 9.90
N SER A 145 -10.58 -3.64 11.17
CA SER A 145 -11.60 -4.42 11.89
C SER A 145 -12.56 -3.57 12.74
N LYS A 146 -12.34 -2.25 12.83
CA LYS A 146 -13.15 -1.34 13.65
C LYS A 146 -14.59 -1.20 13.15
N LEU A 147 -15.48 -0.76 14.01
CA LEU A 147 -16.85 -0.39 13.65
C LEU A 147 -16.86 0.62 12.47
N GLY A 148 -17.72 0.39 11.47
CA GLY A 148 -17.76 1.13 10.21
C GLY A 148 -16.95 0.49 9.07
N CYS A 149 -16.15 -0.53 9.35
CA CYS A 149 -15.32 -1.19 8.32
C CYS A 149 -16.15 -1.78 7.17
N ILE A 150 -17.37 -2.23 7.41
CA ILE A 150 -18.26 -2.78 6.36
C ILE A 150 -18.48 -1.73 5.25
N ASN A 151 -18.87 -0.50 5.63
CA ASN A 151 -19.06 0.59 4.68
C ASN A 151 -17.77 0.89 3.91
N ASP A 152 -16.66 1.02 4.62
CA ASP A 152 -15.36 1.34 4.04
C ASP A 152 -14.89 0.26 3.05
N ILE A 153 -15.11 -1.02 3.39
CA ILE A 153 -14.78 -2.17 2.52
C ILE A 153 -15.61 -2.13 1.25
N LEU A 154 -16.95 -2.00 1.39
CA LEU A 154 -17.85 -2.03 0.24
C LEU A 154 -17.61 -0.89 -0.72
N LEU A 155 -17.45 0.35 -0.23
CA LEU A 155 -17.14 1.52 -1.06
C LEU A 155 -15.79 1.40 -1.75
N SER A 156 -14.77 0.90 -1.04
CA SER A 156 -13.43 0.72 -1.62
C SER A 156 -13.41 -0.34 -2.71
N GLN A 157 -14.09 -1.47 -2.48
CA GLN A 157 -14.21 -2.51 -3.50
C GLN A 157 -15.01 -2.05 -4.72
N GLU A 158 -16.10 -1.28 -4.50
CA GLU A 158 -16.87 -0.69 -5.59
C GLU A 158 -16.01 0.25 -6.44
N ALA A 159 -15.17 1.09 -5.80
CA ALA A 159 -14.26 1.97 -6.52
C ALA A 159 -13.24 1.20 -7.37
N LEU A 160 -12.70 0.08 -6.87
CA LEU A 160 -11.79 -0.79 -7.62
C LEU A 160 -12.51 -1.48 -8.80
N LYS A 161 -13.69 -2.04 -8.56
CA LYS A 161 -14.50 -2.72 -9.57
C LYS A 161 -14.90 -1.77 -10.72
N ARG A 162 -15.35 -0.53 -10.40
CA ARG A 162 -15.68 0.48 -11.41
C ARG A 162 -14.53 0.87 -12.31
N ARG A 163 -13.30 0.75 -11.81
CA ARG A 163 -12.08 0.99 -12.58
C ARG A 163 -11.51 -0.28 -13.22
N GLU A 164 -12.21 -1.41 -13.12
CA GLU A 164 -11.76 -2.71 -13.65
C GLU A 164 -10.33 -3.05 -13.16
N ILE A 165 -10.07 -2.82 -11.87
CA ILE A 165 -8.82 -3.14 -11.21
C ILE A 165 -8.98 -4.50 -10.53
N ASP A 166 -8.11 -5.45 -10.88
CA ASP A 166 -8.01 -6.74 -10.19
C ASP A 166 -7.37 -6.57 -8.82
N PHE A 167 -8.00 -7.14 -7.78
CA PHE A 167 -7.54 -6.98 -6.40
C PHE A 167 -7.77 -8.22 -5.53
N GLU A 168 -6.89 -8.37 -4.56
CA GLU A 168 -7.10 -9.16 -3.35
C GLU A 168 -7.34 -8.21 -2.17
N TRP A 169 -7.96 -8.69 -1.10
CA TRP A 169 -8.16 -7.87 0.08
C TRP A 169 -7.99 -8.67 1.36
N TYR A 170 -7.55 -7.97 2.41
CA TYR A 170 -7.26 -8.54 3.72
C TYR A 170 -7.78 -7.64 4.82
N ILE A 171 -8.28 -8.25 5.90
CA ILE A 171 -8.66 -7.56 7.13
C ILE A 171 -7.44 -7.55 8.05
N ASN A 172 -7.07 -6.36 8.52
CA ASN A 172 -6.06 -6.17 9.55
C ASN A 172 -6.74 -6.10 10.92
N LEU A 173 -6.64 -7.17 11.69
CA LEU A 173 -7.25 -7.32 13.01
C LEU A 173 -6.38 -6.67 14.11
N PHE A 174 -6.31 -5.34 14.17
CA PHE A 174 -5.55 -4.65 15.21
C PHE A 174 -6.38 -3.65 16.03
N GLN A 175 -7.56 -3.24 15.52
CA GLN A 175 -8.51 -2.38 16.21
C GLN A 175 -9.81 -3.14 16.46
N ASP A 176 -10.41 -2.97 17.63
CA ASP A 176 -11.70 -3.55 18.02
C ASP A 176 -11.81 -5.08 17.75
N LYS A 177 -10.69 -5.79 17.93
CA LYS A 177 -10.60 -7.23 17.59
C LYS A 177 -11.68 -8.06 18.28
N GLU A 178 -11.94 -7.78 19.57
CA GLU A 178 -12.93 -8.53 20.37
C GLU A 178 -14.36 -8.32 19.86
N SER A 179 -14.70 -7.08 19.47
CA SER A 179 -16.04 -6.76 18.97
C SER A 179 -16.23 -7.12 17.49
N PHE A 180 -15.16 -7.26 16.72
CA PHE A 180 -15.23 -7.57 15.29
C PHE A 180 -15.98 -8.86 15.00
N ASP A 181 -15.73 -9.91 15.78
CA ASP A 181 -16.35 -11.22 15.60
C ASP A 181 -17.88 -11.18 15.80
N GLU A 182 -18.38 -10.29 16.67
CA GLU A 182 -19.82 -10.14 16.95
C GLU A 182 -20.49 -9.09 16.06
N VAL A 183 -19.78 -8.00 15.73
CA VAL A 183 -20.40 -6.80 15.14
C VAL A 183 -20.29 -6.77 13.62
N SER A 184 -19.14 -7.12 13.05
CA SER A 184 -18.87 -6.93 11.61
C SER A 184 -18.70 -8.22 10.84
N LYS A 185 -18.03 -9.20 11.42
CA LYS A 185 -17.71 -10.48 10.79
C LYS A 185 -18.93 -11.26 10.29
N PRO A 186 -20.05 -11.37 11.04
CA PRO A 186 -21.21 -12.13 10.58
C PRO A 186 -21.78 -11.63 9.25
N PHE A 187 -21.84 -10.30 9.07
CA PHE A 187 -22.25 -9.73 7.79
C PHE A 187 -21.21 -9.99 6.70
N LEU A 188 -19.93 -9.77 6.98
CA LEU A 188 -18.85 -9.92 6.00
C LEU A 188 -18.74 -11.38 5.51
N GLU A 189 -18.85 -12.37 6.40
CA GLU A 189 -18.84 -13.80 6.04
C GLU A 189 -20.08 -14.19 5.21
N ASN A 190 -21.25 -13.66 5.55
CA ASN A 190 -22.47 -13.91 4.77
C ASN A 190 -22.38 -13.30 3.36
N TYR A 191 -21.75 -12.11 3.24
CA TYR A 191 -21.69 -11.38 1.98
C TYR A 191 -20.55 -11.84 1.05
N PHE A 192 -19.37 -12.13 1.61
CA PHE A 192 -18.16 -12.47 0.85
C PHE A 192 -17.77 -13.95 0.93
N GLY A 193 -18.38 -14.74 1.83
CA GLY A 193 -17.93 -16.08 2.15
C GLY A 193 -16.67 -16.07 3.01
N LYS A 194 -15.61 -16.73 2.56
CA LYS A 194 -14.33 -16.78 3.28
C LYS A 194 -13.68 -15.40 3.33
N LEU A 195 -13.31 -14.95 4.53
CA LEU A 195 -12.54 -13.75 4.75
C LEU A 195 -11.04 -14.07 4.79
N ASN A 196 -10.21 -13.15 4.33
CA ASN A 196 -8.76 -13.25 4.43
C ASN A 196 -8.26 -12.28 5.49
N PHE A 197 -7.43 -12.76 6.40
CA PHE A 197 -6.84 -11.94 7.45
C PHE A 197 -5.36 -11.76 7.20
N LEU A 198 -4.86 -10.56 7.47
CA LEU A 198 -3.47 -10.21 7.20
C LEU A 198 -2.48 -11.07 8.02
N HIS A 199 -2.82 -11.39 9.27
CA HIS A 199 -1.99 -12.22 10.14
C HIS A 199 -1.86 -13.69 9.66
N GLU A 200 -2.71 -14.15 8.74
CA GLU A 200 -2.59 -15.49 8.14
C GLU A 200 -1.41 -15.58 7.14
N LEU A 201 -0.78 -14.45 6.80
CA LEU A 201 0.42 -14.41 5.96
C LEU A 201 1.73 -14.44 6.78
N GLU A 202 1.69 -14.42 8.11
CA GLU A 202 2.87 -14.41 8.99
C GLU A 202 3.68 -15.72 9.06
#